data_785fc2fd186bd77b6c4713526f4ab6c7
#
_entry.id   785fc2fd186bd77b6c4713526f4ab6c7
#
_cell.length_a   1.000
_cell.length_b   1.000
_cell.length_c   1.000
_cell.angle_alpha   90.00
_cell.angle_beta   90.00
_cell.angle_gamma   90.00
#
_symmetry.space_group_name_H-M   'P 1'
#
loop_
_entity.id
_entity.type
_entity.pdbx_description
1 polymer ?
#
loop_
_entity_poly.entity_id
_entity_poly.type
_entity_poly.pdbx_seq_one_letter_code
_entity_poly.pdbx_strand_id
1 'polypeptide(L)'
;MDRKKTSNRHGHLNRRSFLDAAGRLAGGGLAVGAIFETIRPTSAWGQQSAKQTHPSSARVVDRFRTRLSFQISVDVGTLDLGLMVASAALAGGVDIVEMGTPLLKTQGVSNVVPAFRKRFPDALLLADMKTMDGGGGEARSVFAGGGNIFDFLALAGVDTAKSICAVRDEFRRAGSELPRLVFSDIMVPHQGPAKQAGEVALRMVEAGVDAVGIHLQSDARRANPKLIEDDYLGDVARAVFERIGQAAPVQVVGGLSIAQAKSLAKAGLRAFVISGNMGLPDGNARYNLPPAEIQRLVAGFIAEVSGA
;
A
#
# COMPACT_ATOMS: atom_id res chain seq x y z
N MET A 1 -0.57 -68.92 -16.73
CA MET A 1 0.22 -67.71 -16.45
C MET A 1 -0.77 -66.59 -16.10
N ASP A 2 -1.07 -66.48 -14.80
CA ASP A 2 -2.05 -65.55 -14.25
C ASP A 2 -1.48 -64.18 -14.08
N ARG A 3 -2.12 -63.16 -14.66
CA ARG A 3 -1.87 -61.77 -14.36
C ARG A 3 -2.92 -61.25 -13.37
N LYS A 4 -2.51 -61.07 -12.11
CA LYS A 4 -3.31 -60.39 -11.07
C LYS A 4 -3.54 -58.93 -11.45
N LYS A 5 -4.82 -58.54 -11.58
CA LYS A 5 -5.25 -57.12 -11.63
C LYS A 5 -5.32 -56.58 -10.21
N THR A 6 -4.52 -55.59 -9.88
CA THR A 6 -4.65 -54.79 -8.65
C THR A 6 -5.67 -53.69 -8.91
N SER A 7 -6.78 -53.72 -8.21
CA SER A 7 -7.83 -52.72 -8.19
C SER A 7 -7.46 -51.57 -7.28
N ASN A 8 -7.23 -50.40 -7.82
CA ASN A 8 -7.04 -49.15 -7.10
C ASN A 8 -8.43 -48.54 -6.79
N ARG A 9 -8.90 -48.67 -5.55
CA ARG A 9 -10.11 -47.98 -5.09
C ARG A 9 -9.75 -46.58 -4.63
N HIS A 10 -10.03 -45.59 -5.45
CA HIS A 10 -10.08 -44.20 -5.02
C HIS A 10 -11.43 -43.96 -4.34
N GLY A 11 -11.44 -43.77 -3.02
CA GLY A 11 -12.60 -43.36 -2.25
C GLY A 11 -12.95 -41.91 -2.55
N HIS A 12 -14.06 -41.69 -3.27
CA HIS A 12 -14.68 -40.38 -3.41
C HIS A 12 -15.34 -40.01 -2.08
N LEU A 13 -14.77 -38.98 -1.41
CA LEU A 13 -15.44 -38.32 -0.28
C LEU A 13 -16.66 -37.54 -0.81
N ASN A 14 -17.85 -37.94 -0.41
CA ASN A 14 -19.11 -37.33 -0.82
C ASN A 14 -19.37 -36.06 0.03
N ARG A 15 -19.89 -35.00 -0.61
CA ARG A 15 -20.27 -33.73 0.03
C ARG A 15 -21.17 -33.87 1.27
N ARG A 16 -21.96 -34.94 1.36
CA ARG A 16 -22.81 -35.21 2.53
C ARG A 16 -22.05 -35.59 3.78
N SER A 17 -20.92 -36.28 3.67
CA SER A 17 -20.11 -36.68 4.84
C SER A 17 -19.37 -35.49 5.46
N PHE A 18 -19.15 -34.40 4.72
CA PHE A 18 -18.55 -33.17 5.27
C PHE A 18 -19.56 -32.36 6.10
N LEU A 19 -20.82 -32.33 5.71
CA LEU A 19 -21.87 -31.60 6.43
C LEU A 19 -22.30 -32.31 7.72
N ASP A 20 -22.25 -33.63 7.77
CA ASP A 20 -22.57 -34.43 8.98
C ASP A 20 -21.50 -34.33 10.07
N ALA A 21 -20.24 -34.03 9.72
CA ALA A 21 -19.17 -33.80 10.68
C ALA A 21 -19.27 -32.41 11.33
N ALA A 22 -19.77 -31.40 10.64
CA ALA A 22 -19.97 -30.04 11.16
C ALA A 22 -21.21 -29.93 12.10
N GLY A 23 -22.19 -30.80 11.98
CA GLY A 23 -23.42 -30.77 12.76
C GLY A 23 -23.35 -31.38 14.16
N ARG A 24 -22.26 -32.06 14.53
CA ARG A 24 -22.14 -32.76 15.83
C ARG A 24 -21.34 -32.01 16.91
N LEU A 25 -20.86 -30.79 16.62
CA LEU A 25 -20.14 -29.92 17.59
C LEU A 25 -21.00 -28.82 18.21
N ALA A 26 -22.29 -28.78 17.93
CA ALA A 26 -23.23 -27.76 18.44
C ALA A 26 -24.20 -28.28 19.51
N GLY A 27 -23.76 -29.16 20.38
CA GLY A 27 -24.66 -29.73 21.40
C GLY A 27 -23.91 -30.09 22.69
N GLY A 28 -23.48 -29.11 23.46
CA GLY A 28 -22.89 -29.33 24.78
C GLY A 28 -22.81 -28.03 25.55
N GLY A 29 -23.94 -27.55 26.07
CA GLY A 29 -23.98 -26.42 26.98
C GLY A 29 -23.45 -26.83 28.35
N LEU A 30 -22.35 -26.25 28.78
CA LEU A 30 -21.96 -26.14 30.18
C LEU A 30 -21.74 -24.64 30.46
N ALA A 31 -22.66 -24.11 31.28
CA ALA A 31 -22.54 -22.80 31.88
C ALA A 31 -21.36 -22.78 32.85
N VAL A 32 -20.27 -22.12 32.48
CA VAL A 32 -19.21 -21.73 33.40
C VAL A 32 -19.35 -20.24 33.65
N GLY A 33 -19.95 -19.89 34.78
CA GLY A 33 -19.94 -18.54 35.30
C GLY A 33 -18.52 -18.14 35.67
N ALA A 34 -17.88 -17.33 34.80
CA ALA A 34 -16.63 -16.69 35.14
C ALA A 34 -16.89 -15.40 35.88
N ILE A 35 -16.52 -15.40 37.14
CA ILE A 35 -16.44 -14.20 37.97
C ILE A 35 -15.25 -13.39 37.45
N PHE A 36 -15.52 -12.32 36.71
CA PHE A 36 -14.50 -11.31 36.39
C PHE A 36 -14.38 -10.37 37.61
N GLU A 37 -13.42 -10.66 38.48
CA GLU A 37 -12.94 -9.66 39.42
C GLU A 37 -12.24 -8.55 38.64
N THR A 38 -12.80 -7.35 38.77
CA THR A 38 -12.23 -6.11 38.21
C THR A 38 -10.96 -5.76 38.98
N ILE A 39 -9.82 -6.18 38.51
CA ILE A 39 -8.54 -5.61 38.93
C ILE A 39 -8.41 -4.25 38.26
N ARG A 40 -8.67 -3.20 39.05
CA ARG A 40 -8.33 -1.82 38.68
C ARG A 40 -6.82 -1.65 38.88
N PRO A 41 -6.03 -1.35 37.84
CA PRO A 41 -4.67 -0.88 38.04
C PRO A 41 -4.73 0.58 38.50
N THR A 42 -4.50 0.81 39.80
CA THR A 42 -4.12 2.13 40.31
C THR A 42 -2.67 2.36 39.94
N SER A 43 -2.39 3.03 38.83
CA SER A 43 -1.13 3.71 38.60
C SER A 43 -1.40 5.08 37.99
N ALA A 44 -1.22 6.08 38.85
CA ALA A 44 -1.12 7.47 38.47
C ALA A 44 0.12 7.65 37.55
N TRP A 45 -0.11 7.72 36.25
CA TRP A 45 0.79 8.38 35.30
C TRP A 45 -0.05 9.39 34.55
N GLY A 46 -0.33 10.49 35.22
CA GLY A 46 -0.83 11.70 34.61
C GLY A 46 0.27 12.36 33.79
N GLN A 47 0.42 11.97 32.55
CA GLN A 47 0.88 12.85 31.50
C GLN A 47 -0.22 12.85 30.45
N GLN A 48 -1.05 13.88 30.48
CA GLN A 48 -1.85 14.29 29.35
C GLN A 48 -0.85 14.64 28.22
N SER A 49 -0.50 13.65 27.41
CA SER A 49 0.07 13.94 26.09
C SER A 49 -1.01 14.75 25.36
N ALA A 50 -0.67 15.98 24.95
CA ALA A 50 -1.51 16.76 24.09
C ALA A 50 -1.99 15.83 22.96
N LYS A 51 -3.32 15.74 22.77
CA LYS A 51 -3.92 14.92 21.71
C LYS A 51 -3.29 15.33 20.40
N GLN A 52 -2.44 14.50 19.85
CA GLN A 52 -1.77 14.74 18.57
C GLN A 52 -2.86 14.66 17.51
N THR A 53 -3.25 15.80 16.94
CA THR A 53 -4.30 15.86 15.92
C THR A 53 -3.67 15.56 14.57
N HIS A 54 -3.94 14.37 14.04
CA HIS A 54 -3.57 14.05 12.66
C HIS A 54 -4.31 14.96 11.66
N PRO A 55 -3.69 15.32 10.53
CA PRO A 55 -4.36 16.10 9.51
C PRO A 55 -5.57 15.34 8.97
N SER A 56 -6.65 16.03 8.58
CA SER A 56 -7.79 15.40 7.95
C SER A 56 -7.42 14.76 6.61
N SER A 57 -8.17 13.75 6.16
CA SER A 57 -7.96 13.11 4.84
C SER A 57 -7.94 14.13 3.70
N ALA A 58 -8.82 15.14 3.72
CA ALA A 58 -8.86 16.20 2.71
C ALA A 58 -7.58 17.03 2.68
N ARG A 59 -7.00 17.36 3.84
CA ARG A 59 -5.71 18.08 3.92
C ARG A 59 -4.56 17.26 3.38
N VAL A 60 -4.55 15.95 3.59
CA VAL A 60 -3.53 15.06 3.06
C VAL A 60 -3.62 15.01 1.53
N VAL A 61 -4.82 14.86 0.96
CA VAL A 61 -5.03 14.88 -0.50
C VAL A 61 -4.61 16.22 -1.10
N ASP A 62 -5.01 17.34 -0.49
CA ASP A 62 -4.63 18.67 -0.96
C ASP A 62 -3.11 18.88 -0.94
N ARG A 63 -2.44 18.39 0.10
CA ARG A 63 -0.96 18.42 0.19
C ARG A 63 -0.32 17.68 -0.98
N PHE A 64 -0.81 16.50 -1.36
CA PHE A 64 -0.25 15.72 -2.47
C PHE A 64 -0.49 16.36 -3.84
N ARG A 65 -1.46 17.27 -3.94
CA ARG A 65 -1.71 18.06 -5.16
C ARG A 65 -0.84 19.31 -5.24
N THR A 66 -0.57 19.95 -4.10
CA THR A 66 0.00 21.31 -4.06
C THR A 66 1.47 21.35 -3.68
N ARG A 67 1.99 20.32 -3.01
CA ARG A 67 3.37 20.26 -2.54
C ARG A 67 4.06 18.98 -2.95
N LEU A 68 5.34 19.06 -3.22
CA LEU A 68 6.17 17.86 -3.39
C LEU A 68 6.00 16.95 -2.18
N SER A 69 5.74 15.69 -2.45
CA SER A 69 5.53 14.66 -1.45
C SER A 69 6.27 13.39 -1.88
N PHE A 70 6.95 12.78 -0.92
CA PHE A 70 7.83 11.65 -1.17
C PHE A 70 7.41 10.45 -0.33
N GLN A 71 7.29 9.32 -0.98
CA GLN A 71 7.00 8.03 -0.38
C GLN A 71 8.22 7.14 -0.49
N ILE A 72 8.51 6.33 0.52
CA ILE A 72 9.45 5.22 0.41
C ILE A 72 8.68 3.92 0.23
N SER A 73 9.01 3.13 -0.81
CA SER A 73 8.53 1.75 -0.94
C SER A 73 9.45 0.82 -0.16
N VAL A 74 8.86 0.04 0.78
CA VAL A 74 9.60 -0.91 1.63
C VAL A 74 9.33 -2.33 1.16
N ASP A 75 9.97 -2.72 0.04
CA ASP A 75 9.80 -4.01 -0.62
C ASP A 75 10.81 -5.05 -0.09
N VAL A 76 10.62 -5.46 1.15
CA VAL A 76 11.49 -6.40 1.87
C VAL A 76 10.72 -7.61 2.38
N GLY A 77 11.42 -8.68 2.77
CA GLY A 77 10.78 -9.93 3.19
C GLY A 77 10.57 -10.08 4.69
N THR A 78 11.18 -9.22 5.54
CA THR A 78 11.11 -9.35 7.00
C THR A 78 10.66 -8.06 7.67
N LEU A 79 9.96 -8.20 8.79
CA LEU A 79 9.45 -7.07 9.56
C LEU A 79 10.58 -6.18 10.10
N ASP A 80 11.63 -6.78 10.64
CA ASP A 80 12.76 -6.04 11.24
C ASP A 80 13.47 -5.17 10.19
N LEU A 81 13.75 -5.73 9.01
CA LEU A 81 14.33 -4.98 7.91
C LEU A 81 13.38 -3.87 7.44
N GLY A 82 12.07 -4.16 7.38
CA GLY A 82 11.05 -3.18 7.03
C GLY A 82 11.02 -2.00 8.00
N LEU A 83 11.02 -2.26 9.29
CA LEU A 83 11.04 -1.20 10.32
C LEU A 83 12.34 -0.39 10.29
N MET A 84 13.47 -1.03 10.01
CA MET A 84 14.76 -0.35 9.87
C MET A 84 14.78 0.60 8.67
N VAL A 85 14.38 0.12 7.49
CA VAL A 85 14.32 0.93 6.26
C VAL A 85 13.36 2.10 6.43
N ALA A 86 12.16 1.85 6.97
CA ALA A 86 11.16 2.89 7.23
C ALA A 86 11.70 3.96 8.19
N SER A 87 12.38 3.56 9.27
CA SER A 87 13.00 4.49 10.23
C SER A 87 14.04 5.39 9.56
N ALA A 88 14.92 4.80 8.74
CA ALA A 88 15.96 5.53 8.03
C ALA A 88 15.36 6.50 6.98
N ALA A 89 14.33 6.06 6.26
CA ALA A 89 13.66 6.89 5.27
C ALA A 89 12.89 8.06 5.89
N LEU A 90 12.20 7.85 7.02
CA LEU A 90 11.56 8.93 7.78
C LEU A 90 12.59 9.96 8.28
N ALA A 91 13.73 9.50 8.78
CA ALA A 91 14.84 10.39 9.14
C ALA A 91 15.42 11.13 7.92
N GLY A 92 15.29 10.56 6.71
CA GLY A 92 15.65 11.20 5.43
C GLY A 92 14.61 12.17 4.90
N GLY A 93 13.43 12.27 5.50
CA GLY A 93 12.41 13.28 5.21
C GLY A 93 11.24 12.82 4.33
N VAL A 94 10.97 11.53 4.18
CA VAL A 94 9.78 11.07 3.44
C VAL A 94 8.49 11.42 4.17
N ASP A 95 7.44 11.63 3.40
CA ASP A 95 6.09 11.95 3.89
C ASP A 95 5.26 10.69 4.16
N ILE A 96 5.48 9.63 3.38
CA ILE A 96 4.72 8.37 3.42
C ILE A 96 5.69 7.20 3.52
N VAL A 97 5.36 6.27 4.40
CA VAL A 97 6.00 4.95 4.46
C VAL A 97 5.05 3.92 3.87
N GLU A 98 5.48 3.29 2.79
CA GLU A 98 4.75 2.20 2.17
C GLU A 98 5.24 0.86 2.72
N MET A 99 4.33 0.12 3.30
CA MET A 99 4.52 -1.30 3.57
C MET A 99 4.33 -2.05 2.25
N GLY A 100 5.44 -2.42 1.62
CA GLY A 100 5.46 -3.00 0.27
C GLY A 100 4.79 -4.37 0.18
N THR A 101 4.31 -4.70 -1.00
CA THR A 101 3.61 -5.97 -1.27
C THR A 101 4.39 -7.21 -0.81
N PRO A 102 5.73 -7.32 -1.02
CA PRO A 102 6.49 -8.47 -0.53
C PRO A 102 6.41 -8.62 0.99
N LEU A 103 6.53 -7.53 1.73
CA LEU A 103 6.47 -7.52 3.19
C LEU A 103 5.09 -7.95 3.68
N LEU A 104 4.02 -7.37 3.12
CA LEU A 104 2.64 -7.70 3.49
C LEU A 104 2.28 -9.15 3.19
N LYS A 105 2.75 -9.70 2.05
CA LYS A 105 2.50 -11.08 1.66
C LYS A 105 3.29 -12.10 2.46
N THR A 106 4.52 -11.78 2.87
CA THR A 106 5.37 -12.72 3.62
C THR A 106 5.09 -12.70 5.11
N GLN A 107 4.74 -11.54 5.69
CA GLN A 107 4.57 -11.37 7.13
C GLN A 107 3.11 -11.24 7.58
N GLY A 108 2.19 -11.05 6.64
CA GLY A 108 0.76 -10.87 6.90
C GLY A 108 0.37 -9.46 7.34
N VAL A 109 -0.75 -8.97 6.78
CA VAL A 109 -1.29 -7.62 7.02
C VAL A 109 -1.55 -7.37 8.51
N SER A 110 -2.14 -8.34 9.20
CA SER A 110 -2.47 -8.27 10.64
C SER A 110 -1.25 -8.19 11.56
N ASN A 111 -0.07 -8.54 11.06
CA ASN A 111 1.19 -8.43 11.79
C ASN A 111 1.92 -7.11 11.42
N VAL A 112 2.04 -6.83 10.12
CA VAL A 112 2.84 -5.71 9.61
C VAL A 112 2.22 -4.36 9.96
N VAL A 113 0.94 -4.16 9.64
CA VAL A 113 0.31 -2.84 9.78
C VAL A 113 0.27 -2.35 11.23
N PRO A 114 -0.14 -3.17 12.23
CA PRO A 114 -0.08 -2.75 13.63
C PRO A 114 1.34 -2.51 14.15
N ALA A 115 2.32 -3.32 13.69
CA ALA A 115 3.72 -3.15 14.10
C ALA A 115 4.30 -1.81 13.58
N PHE A 116 4.02 -1.46 12.31
CA PHE A 116 4.42 -0.17 11.74
C PHE A 116 3.72 0.99 12.48
N ARG A 117 2.40 0.90 12.73
CA ARG A 117 1.67 1.95 13.47
C ARG A 117 2.21 2.14 14.88
N LYS A 118 2.50 1.05 15.59
CA LYS A 118 3.11 1.11 16.93
C LYS A 118 4.48 1.79 16.89
N ARG A 119 5.29 1.49 15.89
CA ARG A 119 6.66 2.03 15.76
C ARG A 119 6.68 3.48 15.28
N PHE A 120 5.72 3.86 14.42
CA PHE A 120 5.64 5.16 13.76
C PHE A 120 4.22 5.76 13.96
N PRO A 121 3.89 6.21 15.16
CA PRO A 121 2.51 6.63 15.50
C PRO A 121 2.02 7.80 14.66
N ASP A 122 2.92 8.68 14.20
CA ASP A 122 2.60 9.91 13.48
C ASP A 122 2.79 9.81 11.96
N ALA A 123 3.41 8.74 11.47
CA ALA A 123 3.68 8.59 10.05
C ALA A 123 2.41 8.30 9.24
N LEU A 124 2.37 8.75 7.99
CA LEU A 124 1.41 8.25 7.01
C LEU A 124 1.88 6.88 6.52
N LEU A 125 1.08 5.86 6.81
CA LEU A 125 1.35 4.47 6.45
C LEU A 125 0.48 4.04 5.28
N LEU A 126 1.08 3.65 4.18
CA LEU A 126 0.44 3.07 3.01
C LEU A 126 0.64 1.55 3.00
N ALA A 127 -0.42 0.80 2.73
CA ALA A 127 -0.36 -0.64 2.48
C ALA A 127 -0.53 -0.91 0.98
N ASP A 128 0.56 -1.34 0.32
CA ASP A 128 0.56 -1.74 -1.09
C ASP A 128 0.07 -3.18 -1.22
N MET A 129 -1.26 -3.32 -1.28
CA MET A 129 -1.92 -4.62 -1.25
C MET A 129 -1.94 -5.34 -2.60
N LYS A 130 -1.88 -4.58 -3.68
CA LYS A 130 -2.06 -5.10 -5.05
C LYS A 130 -3.31 -5.98 -5.18
N THR A 131 -4.39 -5.52 -4.53
CA THR A 131 -5.67 -6.21 -4.49
C THR A 131 -6.32 -6.29 -5.86
N MET A 132 -6.84 -7.48 -6.19
CA MET A 132 -7.62 -7.74 -7.41
C MET A 132 -9.08 -8.07 -7.13
N ASP A 133 -9.40 -8.59 -5.94
CA ASP A 133 -10.74 -9.00 -5.53
C ASP A 133 -10.86 -8.97 -4.00
N GLY A 134 -12.10 -8.92 -3.48
CA GLY A 134 -12.33 -8.89 -2.03
C GLY A 134 -11.87 -7.60 -1.34
N GLY A 135 -11.67 -6.52 -2.08
CA GLY A 135 -10.99 -5.30 -1.64
C GLY A 135 -11.58 -4.65 -0.39
N GLY A 136 -12.90 -4.70 -0.18
CA GLY A 136 -13.52 -4.17 1.03
C GLY A 136 -13.05 -4.88 2.32
N GLY A 137 -12.90 -6.22 2.28
CA GLY A 137 -12.39 -7.00 3.40
C GLY A 137 -10.93 -6.69 3.72
N GLU A 138 -10.09 -6.59 2.68
CA GLU A 138 -8.69 -6.25 2.82
C GLU A 138 -8.50 -4.82 3.33
N ALA A 139 -9.25 -3.86 2.80
CA ALA A 139 -9.22 -2.46 3.26
C ALA A 139 -9.61 -2.34 4.74
N ARG A 140 -10.62 -3.10 5.19
CA ARG A 140 -11.02 -3.15 6.61
C ARG A 140 -9.87 -3.62 7.49
N SER A 141 -9.14 -4.65 7.08
CA SER A 141 -7.98 -5.18 7.82
C SER A 141 -6.86 -4.15 7.93
N VAL A 142 -6.55 -3.44 6.84
CA VAL A 142 -5.53 -2.38 6.83
C VAL A 142 -5.93 -1.21 7.72
N PHE A 143 -7.16 -0.69 7.58
CA PHE A 143 -7.61 0.46 8.35
C PHE A 143 -7.78 0.14 9.84
N ALA A 144 -8.27 -1.05 10.19
CA ALA A 144 -8.35 -1.51 11.57
C ALA A 144 -6.97 -1.67 12.21
N GLY A 145 -5.97 -2.13 11.46
CA GLY A 145 -4.57 -2.21 11.88
C GLY A 145 -3.87 -0.86 12.06
N GLY A 146 -4.49 0.25 11.64
CA GLY A 146 -3.92 1.60 11.76
C GLY A 146 -3.28 2.14 10.48
N GLY A 147 -3.42 1.46 9.32
CA GLY A 147 -2.97 1.97 8.02
C GLY A 147 -3.76 3.22 7.60
N ASN A 148 -3.10 4.18 7.01
CA ASN A 148 -3.74 5.42 6.54
C ASN A 148 -4.25 5.30 5.12
N ILE A 149 -3.48 4.66 4.25
CA ILE A 149 -3.69 4.58 2.81
C ILE A 149 -3.75 3.12 2.41
N PHE A 150 -4.82 2.76 1.73
CA PHE A 150 -4.98 1.45 1.09
C PHE A 150 -4.70 1.62 -0.40
N ASP A 151 -3.73 0.88 -0.93
CA ASP A 151 -3.39 0.91 -2.35
C ASP A 151 -3.71 -0.42 -3.02
N PHE A 152 -4.37 -0.34 -4.19
CA PHE A 152 -4.84 -1.49 -4.94
C PHE A 152 -4.63 -1.32 -6.45
N LEU A 153 -4.77 -2.39 -7.21
CA LEU A 153 -4.64 -2.35 -8.66
C LEU A 153 -5.90 -1.81 -9.33
N ALA A 154 -5.78 -0.76 -10.15
CA ALA A 154 -6.90 -0.25 -10.96
C ALA A 154 -7.48 -1.31 -11.90
N LEU A 155 -6.71 -2.35 -12.21
CA LEU A 155 -7.13 -3.51 -12.98
C LEU A 155 -8.27 -4.30 -12.31
N ALA A 156 -8.42 -4.20 -10.98
CA ALA A 156 -9.51 -4.81 -10.22
C ALA A 156 -10.90 -4.21 -10.57
N GLY A 157 -10.93 -3.05 -11.21
CA GLY A 157 -12.14 -2.44 -11.73
C GLY A 157 -12.91 -1.56 -10.74
N VAL A 158 -13.97 -0.94 -11.27
CA VAL A 158 -14.76 0.08 -10.57
C VAL A 158 -15.52 -0.47 -9.35
N ASP A 159 -16.02 -1.69 -9.42
CA ASP A 159 -16.80 -2.28 -8.32
C ASP A 159 -15.91 -2.55 -7.11
N THR A 160 -14.69 -3.04 -7.33
CA THR A 160 -13.69 -3.21 -6.27
C THR A 160 -13.28 -1.85 -5.68
N ALA A 161 -13.05 -0.83 -6.53
CA ALA A 161 -12.76 0.52 -6.09
C ALA A 161 -13.86 1.08 -5.18
N LYS A 162 -15.13 0.97 -5.58
CA LYS A 162 -16.30 1.40 -4.78
C LYS A 162 -16.41 0.67 -3.46
N SER A 163 -16.17 -0.66 -3.45
CA SER A 163 -16.17 -1.46 -2.22
C SER A 163 -15.12 -1.00 -1.22
N ILE A 164 -13.89 -0.73 -1.69
CA ILE A 164 -12.80 -0.22 -0.87
C ILE A 164 -13.12 1.20 -0.34
N CYS A 165 -13.60 2.08 -1.21
CA CYS A 165 -13.99 3.45 -0.84
C CYS A 165 -15.13 3.47 0.20
N ALA A 166 -16.10 2.56 0.09
CA ALA A 166 -17.17 2.44 1.08
C ALA A 166 -16.63 2.13 2.47
N VAL A 167 -15.66 1.23 2.60
CA VAL A 167 -14.99 0.91 3.88
C VAL A 167 -14.20 2.10 4.40
N ARG A 168 -13.43 2.80 3.55
CA ARG A 168 -12.77 4.06 3.93
C ARG A 168 -13.76 5.05 4.55
N ASP A 169 -14.91 5.21 3.91
CA ASP A 169 -15.93 6.17 4.34
C ASP A 169 -16.63 5.74 5.63
N GLU A 170 -16.76 4.44 5.90
CA GLU A 170 -17.19 3.92 7.20
C GLU A 170 -16.24 4.39 8.31
N PHE A 171 -14.92 4.20 8.13
CA PHE A 171 -13.90 4.63 9.10
C PHE A 171 -13.89 6.16 9.29
N ARG A 172 -14.08 6.94 8.22
CA ARG A 172 -14.20 8.40 8.30
C ARG A 172 -15.44 8.83 9.10
N ARG A 173 -16.59 8.22 8.85
CA ARG A 173 -17.85 8.50 9.59
C ARG A 173 -17.80 8.06 11.04
N ALA A 174 -17.07 6.99 11.35
CA ALA A 174 -16.86 6.53 12.72
C ALA A 174 -15.93 7.45 13.55
N GLY A 175 -15.47 8.57 12.99
CA GLY A 175 -14.62 9.53 13.69
C GLY A 175 -13.17 9.08 13.85
N SER A 176 -12.63 8.33 12.88
CA SER A 176 -11.22 7.95 12.90
C SER A 176 -10.33 9.19 13.06
N GLU A 177 -9.47 9.18 14.08
CA GLU A 177 -8.46 10.23 14.29
C GLU A 177 -7.38 10.20 13.18
N LEU A 178 -7.15 9.04 12.57
CA LEU A 178 -6.19 8.88 11.47
C LEU A 178 -6.85 9.23 10.13
N PRO A 179 -6.14 9.91 9.21
CA PRO A 179 -6.62 10.08 7.84
C PRO A 179 -6.76 8.70 7.18
N ARG A 180 -7.82 8.54 6.38
CA ARG A 180 -8.09 7.31 5.63
C ARG A 180 -8.24 7.64 4.15
N LEU A 181 -7.42 7.03 3.32
CA LEU A 181 -7.33 7.31 1.89
C LEU A 181 -7.30 5.99 1.11
N VAL A 182 -7.71 6.07 -0.15
CA VAL A 182 -7.64 4.96 -1.11
C VAL A 182 -6.85 5.43 -2.32
N PHE A 183 -5.77 4.75 -2.63
CA PHE A 183 -4.97 4.94 -3.84
C PHE A 183 -5.21 3.77 -4.79
N SER A 184 -4.99 4.02 -6.08
CA SER A 184 -5.16 2.99 -7.11
C SER A 184 -4.02 3.03 -8.10
N ASP A 185 -3.25 1.93 -8.18
CA ASP A 185 -2.13 1.78 -9.11
C ASP A 185 -2.58 1.36 -10.51
N ILE A 186 -2.23 2.16 -11.51
CA ILE A 186 -2.33 1.81 -12.93
C ILE A 186 -1.01 1.19 -13.36
N MET A 187 -1.03 -0.11 -13.62
CA MET A 187 0.16 -0.88 -13.98
C MET A 187 0.50 -0.71 -15.45
N VAL A 188 1.57 0.00 -15.75
CA VAL A 188 2.02 0.21 -17.11
C VAL A 188 3.28 -0.62 -17.43
N PRO A 189 3.45 -1.12 -18.67
CA PRO A 189 2.64 -0.87 -19.86
C PRO A 189 1.36 -1.72 -19.99
N HIS A 190 1.06 -2.62 -19.03
CA HIS A 190 -0.06 -3.57 -19.13
C HIS A 190 -1.43 -2.86 -19.32
N GLN A 191 -1.69 -1.77 -18.60
CA GLN A 191 -2.92 -0.99 -18.75
C GLN A 191 -2.82 0.09 -19.84
N GLY A 192 -2.00 -0.18 -20.84
CA GLY A 192 -2.02 0.44 -22.14
C GLY A 192 -1.20 1.70 -22.29
N PRO A 193 -1.28 2.30 -23.50
CA PRO A 193 -0.64 3.58 -23.80
C PRO A 193 -1.27 4.70 -22.96
N ALA A 194 -0.63 5.85 -22.95
CA ALA A 194 -0.98 7.02 -22.16
C ALA A 194 -2.47 7.39 -22.17
N LYS A 195 -3.12 7.36 -23.34
CA LYS A 195 -4.56 7.64 -23.46
C LYS A 195 -5.42 6.64 -22.67
N GLN A 196 -5.13 5.36 -22.77
CA GLN A 196 -5.88 4.31 -22.05
C GLN A 196 -5.65 4.42 -20.55
N ALA A 197 -4.42 4.67 -20.09
CA ALA A 197 -4.12 4.93 -18.70
C ALA A 197 -4.90 6.13 -18.15
N GLY A 198 -5.04 7.21 -18.92
CA GLY A 198 -5.86 8.38 -18.58
C GLY A 198 -7.34 8.06 -18.39
N GLU A 199 -7.91 7.21 -19.24
CA GLU A 199 -9.31 6.79 -19.11
C GLU A 199 -9.50 5.84 -17.90
N VAL A 200 -8.54 4.99 -17.61
CA VAL A 200 -8.56 4.17 -16.37
C VAL A 200 -8.50 5.07 -15.14
N ALA A 201 -7.61 6.05 -15.13
CA ALA A 201 -7.47 7.01 -14.04
C ALA A 201 -8.77 7.78 -13.76
N LEU A 202 -9.41 8.26 -14.82
CA LEU A 202 -10.69 8.97 -14.70
C LEU A 202 -11.76 8.10 -14.04
N ARG A 203 -11.92 6.84 -14.50
CA ARG A 203 -12.88 5.90 -13.89
C ARG A 203 -12.59 5.62 -12.41
N MET A 204 -11.31 5.55 -12.00
CA MET A 204 -10.94 5.37 -10.59
C MET A 204 -11.32 6.60 -9.76
N VAL A 205 -11.05 7.79 -10.26
CA VAL A 205 -11.45 9.05 -9.59
C VAL A 205 -12.97 9.15 -9.46
N GLU A 206 -13.73 8.84 -10.54
CA GLU A 206 -15.19 8.79 -10.52
C GLU A 206 -15.76 7.74 -9.55
N ALA A 207 -15.02 6.64 -9.31
CA ALA A 207 -15.36 5.65 -8.31
C ALA A 207 -15.07 6.10 -6.87
N GLY A 208 -14.45 7.27 -6.69
CA GLY A 208 -14.16 7.87 -5.37
C GLY A 208 -12.76 7.63 -4.82
N VAL A 209 -11.81 7.17 -5.63
CA VAL A 209 -10.41 7.00 -5.22
C VAL A 209 -9.77 8.36 -4.94
N ASP A 210 -8.98 8.46 -3.89
CA ASP A 210 -8.39 9.73 -3.43
C ASP A 210 -7.13 10.14 -4.22
N ALA A 211 -6.40 9.18 -4.81
CA ALA A 211 -5.24 9.42 -5.68
C ALA A 211 -4.99 8.24 -6.63
N VAL A 212 -4.26 8.48 -7.71
CA VAL A 212 -3.91 7.47 -8.71
C VAL A 212 -2.38 7.37 -8.82
N GLY A 213 -1.84 6.14 -8.73
CA GLY A 213 -0.45 5.82 -9.00
C GLY A 213 -0.24 5.38 -10.45
N ILE A 214 0.79 5.91 -11.12
CA ILE A 214 1.27 5.39 -12.40
C ILE A 214 2.49 4.55 -12.12
N HIS A 215 2.34 3.25 -12.25
CA HIS A 215 3.33 2.29 -11.78
C HIS A 215 3.96 1.51 -12.95
N LEU A 216 5.24 1.78 -13.25
CA LEU A 216 5.98 0.98 -14.21
C LEU A 216 6.31 -0.40 -13.61
N GLN A 217 5.74 -1.43 -14.20
CA GLN A 217 5.93 -2.81 -13.74
C GLN A 217 7.41 -3.21 -13.73
N SER A 218 7.88 -3.71 -12.59
CA SER A 218 9.27 -4.11 -12.42
C SER A 218 9.70 -5.22 -13.39
N ASP A 219 8.81 -6.17 -13.68
CA ASP A 219 9.10 -7.25 -14.64
C ASP A 219 9.15 -6.72 -16.07
N ALA A 220 8.23 -5.85 -16.47
CA ALA A 220 8.23 -5.23 -17.78
C ALA A 220 9.50 -4.37 -17.98
N ARG A 221 9.90 -3.62 -16.96
CA ARG A 221 11.13 -2.81 -16.97
C ARG A 221 12.39 -3.68 -17.16
N ARG A 222 12.45 -4.82 -16.48
CA ARG A 222 13.57 -5.78 -16.64
C ARG A 222 13.59 -6.45 -18.00
N ALA A 223 12.41 -6.79 -18.52
CA ALA A 223 12.27 -7.45 -19.82
C ALA A 223 12.51 -6.50 -21.00
N ASN A 224 12.22 -5.22 -20.84
CA ASN A 224 12.36 -4.21 -21.89
C ASN A 224 12.99 -2.90 -21.36
N PRO A 225 14.33 -2.79 -21.40
CA PRO A 225 15.04 -1.59 -20.95
C PRO A 225 14.65 -0.30 -21.69
N LYS A 226 14.14 -0.39 -22.91
CA LYS A 226 13.65 0.78 -23.68
C LYS A 226 12.55 1.56 -22.96
N LEU A 227 11.75 0.91 -22.10
CA LEU A 227 10.76 1.60 -21.29
C LEU A 227 11.37 2.66 -20.35
N ILE A 228 12.67 2.52 -20.03
CA ILE A 228 13.42 3.50 -19.25
C ILE A 228 14.09 4.52 -20.17
N GLU A 229 14.75 4.04 -21.23
CA GLU A 229 15.50 4.87 -22.19
C GLU A 229 14.58 5.89 -22.88
N ASP A 230 13.38 5.47 -23.28
CA ASP A 230 12.38 6.28 -23.96
C ASP A 230 11.49 7.10 -23.00
N ASP A 231 11.77 7.12 -21.69
CA ASP A 231 10.98 7.78 -20.63
C ASP A 231 9.48 7.43 -20.67
N TYR A 232 9.14 6.19 -21.02
CA TYR A 232 7.77 5.74 -21.18
C TYR A 232 6.89 6.04 -19.94
N LEU A 233 7.45 5.82 -18.75
CA LEU A 233 6.75 6.14 -17.49
C LEU A 233 6.43 7.63 -17.38
N GLY A 234 7.38 8.49 -17.75
CA GLY A 234 7.21 9.94 -17.72
C GLY A 234 6.13 10.41 -18.70
N ASP A 235 6.07 9.86 -19.90
CA ASP A 235 5.06 10.20 -20.90
C ASP A 235 3.64 9.81 -20.44
N VAL A 236 3.50 8.60 -19.89
CA VAL A 236 2.20 8.17 -19.35
C VAL A 236 1.80 9.01 -18.14
N ALA A 237 2.73 9.29 -17.23
CA ALA A 237 2.44 10.09 -16.04
C ALA A 237 2.00 11.52 -16.39
N ARG A 238 2.65 12.16 -17.35
CA ARG A 238 2.24 13.50 -17.86
C ARG A 238 0.84 13.47 -18.47
N ALA A 239 0.55 12.50 -19.31
CA ALA A 239 -0.78 12.40 -19.96
C ALA A 239 -1.90 12.11 -18.94
N VAL A 240 -1.66 11.29 -17.95
CA VAL A 240 -2.61 11.05 -16.86
C VAL A 240 -2.79 12.31 -16.03
N PHE A 241 -1.69 13.01 -15.70
CA PHE A 241 -1.75 14.27 -14.95
C PHE A 241 -2.55 15.35 -15.70
N GLU A 242 -2.39 15.49 -17.01
CA GLU A 242 -3.21 16.38 -17.85
C GLU A 242 -4.69 16.01 -17.77
N ARG A 243 -5.00 14.72 -17.71
CA ARG A 243 -6.39 14.21 -17.72
C ARG A 243 -7.12 14.38 -16.38
N ILE A 244 -6.45 14.15 -15.25
CA ILE A 244 -7.09 14.08 -13.93
C ILE A 244 -6.42 14.95 -12.85
N GLY A 245 -5.30 15.60 -13.12
CA GLY A 245 -4.49 16.27 -12.09
C GLY A 245 -5.22 17.39 -11.35
N GLN A 246 -6.27 17.96 -11.93
CA GLN A 246 -7.13 18.92 -11.25
C GLN A 246 -8.13 18.25 -10.30
N ALA A 247 -8.49 16.99 -10.53
CA ALA A 247 -9.45 16.25 -9.72
C ALA A 247 -8.78 15.45 -8.61
N ALA A 248 -7.62 14.82 -8.88
CA ALA A 248 -6.93 13.97 -7.92
C ALA A 248 -5.40 14.06 -8.10
N PRO A 249 -4.62 13.82 -7.01
CA PRO A 249 -3.17 13.66 -7.11
C PRO A 249 -2.79 12.50 -8.03
N VAL A 250 -1.71 12.70 -8.80
CA VAL A 250 -1.07 11.64 -9.59
C VAL A 250 0.29 11.34 -8.98
N GLN A 251 0.47 10.11 -8.53
CA GLN A 251 1.72 9.60 -7.97
C GLN A 251 2.49 8.82 -9.04
N VAL A 252 3.81 8.91 -9.04
CA VAL A 252 4.67 8.19 -10.00
C VAL A 252 5.53 7.17 -9.28
N VAL A 253 5.45 5.92 -9.74
CA VAL A 253 6.04 4.72 -9.12
C VAL A 253 6.80 3.91 -10.18
N GLY A 254 7.87 3.20 -9.78
CA GLY A 254 8.52 2.24 -10.67
C GLY A 254 10.02 2.46 -10.86
N GLY A 255 10.73 2.79 -9.78
CA GLY A 255 12.18 2.91 -9.78
C GLY A 255 12.70 4.17 -10.46
N LEU A 256 12.03 5.28 -10.24
CA LEU A 256 12.42 6.61 -10.74
C LEU A 256 13.89 6.91 -10.44
N SER A 257 14.58 7.47 -11.42
CA SER A 257 15.82 8.20 -11.19
C SER A 257 15.53 9.63 -10.71
N ILE A 258 16.51 10.26 -10.06
CA ILE A 258 16.43 11.67 -9.66
C ILE A 258 16.14 12.56 -10.88
N ALA A 259 16.77 12.30 -12.03
CA ALA A 259 16.57 13.09 -13.24
C ALA A 259 15.11 13.00 -13.75
N GLN A 260 14.52 11.83 -13.77
CA GLN A 260 13.12 11.64 -14.15
C GLN A 260 12.18 12.35 -13.18
N ALA A 261 12.38 12.18 -11.86
CA ALA A 261 11.57 12.85 -10.86
C ALA A 261 11.64 14.39 -10.97
N LYS A 262 12.83 14.95 -11.22
CA LYS A 262 13.02 16.40 -11.48
C LYS A 262 12.25 16.86 -12.73
N SER A 263 12.31 16.10 -13.83
CA SER A 263 11.57 16.42 -15.06
C SER A 263 10.06 16.43 -14.81
N LEU A 264 9.54 15.45 -14.10
CA LEU A 264 8.12 15.35 -13.77
C LEU A 264 7.67 16.44 -12.77
N ALA A 265 8.51 16.80 -11.81
CA ALA A 265 8.24 17.90 -10.90
C ALA A 265 8.10 19.26 -11.63
N LYS A 266 8.96 19.51 -12.64
CA LYS A 266 8.84 20.67 -13.53
C LYS A 266 7.57 20.65 -14.36
N ALA A 267 7.08 19.47 -14.76
CA ALA A 267 5.83 19.29 -15.46
C ALA A 267 4.58 19.44 -14.56
N GLY A 268 4.75 19.67 -13.25
CA GLY A 268 3.65 19.92 -12.32
C GLY A 268 3.26 18.73 -11.44
N LEU A 269 3.81 17.53 -11.64
CA LEU A 269 3.54 16.41 -10.75
C LEU A 269 4.17 16.64 -9.37
N ARG A 270 3.52 16.14 -8.32
CA ARG A 270 3.90 16.45 -6.93
C ARG A 270 4.14 15.25 -6.03
N ALA A 271 3.78 14.03 -6.45
CA ALA A 271 3.90 12.84 -5.63
C ALA A 271 4.80 11.79 -6.28
N PHE A 272 5.89 11.42 -5.59
CA PHE A 272 6.93 10.52 -6.10
C PHE A 272 7.23 9.39 -5.12
N VAL A 273 7.42 8.17 -5.66
CA VAL A 273 7.85 7.02 -4.88
C VAL A 273 9.34 6.77 -5.07
N ILE A 274 10.07 6.81 -3.97
CA ILE A 274 11.46 6.37 -3.87
C ILE A 274 11.42 4.86 -3.68
N SER A 275 11.82 4.12 -4.70
CA SER A 275 11.88 2.66 -4.67
C SER A 275 13.26 2.17 -4.17
N GLY A 276 13.49 0.85 -4.19
CA GLY A 276 14.73 0.25 -3.71
C GLY A 276 16.01 0.80 -4.34
N ASN A 277 15.95 1.32 -5.57
CA ASN A 277 17.09 1.96 -6.22
C ASN A 277 17.50 3.32 -5.62
N MET A 278 16.73 3.88 -4.70
CA MET A 278 16.99 5.17 -4.02
C MET A 278 17.29 6.32 -5.00
N GLY A 279 16.66 6.30 -6.18
CA GLY A 279 16.83 7.32 -7.22
C GLY A 279 18.07 7.14 -8.10
N LEU A 280 18.87 6.10 -7.89
CA LEU A 280 20.04 5.82 -8.72
C LEU A 280 19.65 5.05 -9.99
N PRO A 281 20.33 5.31 -11.14
CA PRO A 281 19.88 4.78 -12.43
C PRO A 281 20.19 3.30 -12.66
N ASP A 282 21.04 2.69 -11.84
CA ASP A 282 21.46 1.29 -11.97
C ASP A 282 20.35 0.27 -11.62
N GLY A 283 19.25 0.71 -11.04
CA GLY A 283 18.10 -0.13 -10.70
C GLY A 283 18.30 -1.10 -9.53
N ASN A 284 19.46 -1.11 -8.87
CA ASN A 284 19.78 -2.04 -7.80
C ASN A 284 19.06 -1.67 -6.49
N ALA A 285 18.46 -2.67 -5.84
CA ALA A 285 17.84 -2.47 -4.52
C ALA A 285 18.89 -2.29 -3.42
N ARG A 286 18.65 -1.33 -2.52
CA ARG A 286 19.58 -0.87 -1.49
C ARG A 286 19.03 -0.98 -0.06
N TYR A 287 18.03 -1.82 0.14
CA TYR A 287 17.40 -1.97 1.46
C TYR A 287 18.33 -2.57 2.53
N ASN A 288 19.41 -3.24 2.12
CA ASN A 288 20.40 -3.84 3.02
C ASN A 288 21.58 -2.91 3.37
N LEU A 289 21.55 -1.65 2.93
CA LEU A 289 22.57 -0.68 3.31
C LEU A 289 22.44 -0.28 4.79
N PRO A 290 23.51 0.23 5.41
CA PRO A 290 23.42 0.83 6.74
C PRO A 290 22.35 1.92 6.82
N PRO A 291 21.59 2.05 7.93
CA PRO A 291 20.51 3.03 8.06
C PRO A 291 20.92 4.47 7.72
N ALA A 292 22.11 4.89 8.13
CA ALA A 292 22.63 6.23 7.84
C ALA A 292 22.83 6.47 6.32
N GLU A 293 23.17 5.43 5.56
CA GLU A 293 23.33 5.52 4.12
C GLU A 293 21.99 5.59 3.41
N ILE A 294 21.00 4.78 3.83
CA ILE A 294 19.62 4.87 3.33
C ILE A 294 19.08 6.29 3.59
N GLN A 295 19.23 6.80 4.81
CA GLN A 295 18.83 8.17 5.17
C GLN A 295 19.46 9.20 4.24
N ARG A 296 20.78 9.11 4.02
CA ARG A 296 21.52 10.04 3.15
C ARG A 296 21.02 10.00 1.69
N LEU A 297 20.78 8.80 1.14
CA LEU A 297 20.29 8.64 -0.23
C LEU A 297 18.87 9.19 -0.39
N VAL A 298 17.99 8.90 0.55
CA VAL A 298 16.62 9.41 0.57
C VAL A 298 16.61 10.95 0.69
N ALA A 299 17.37 11.51 1.64
CA ALA A 299 17.48 12.96 1.80
C ALA A 299 18.06 13.63 0.54
N GLY A 300 19.04 13.00 -0.10
CA GLY A 300 19.63 13.48 -1.36
C GLY A 300 18.59 13.49 -2.49
N PHE A 301 17.79 12.43 -2.65
CA PHE A 301 16.70 12.41 -3.62
C PHE A 301 15.72 13.55 -3.42
N ILE A 302 15.28 13.74 -2.18
CA ILE A 302 14.31 14.79 -1.81
C ILE A 302 14.89 16.18 -2.09
N ALA A 303 16.12 16.42 -1.68
CA ALA A 303 16.77 17.72 -1.88
C ALA A 303 16.92 18.07 -3.37
N GLU A 304 17.39 17.11 -4.16
CA GLU A 304 17.57 17.28 -5.61
C GLU A 304 16.26 17.54 -6.35
N VAL A 305 15.20 16.81 -6.02
CA VAL A 305 13.89 17.00 -6.66
C VAL A 305 13.22 18.30 -6.19
N SER A 306 13.40 18.67 -4.92
CA SER A 306 12.84 19.91 -4.36
C SER A 306 13.52 21.18 -4.87
N GLY A 307 14.77 21.10 -5.31
CA GLY A 307 15.52 22.20 -5.90
C GLY A 307 15.33 22.36 -7.41
N ALA A 308 14.40 21.64 -8.05
CA ALA A 308 14.23 21.55 -9.50
C ALA A 308 13.41 22.68 -10.13
#